data_5656877e083f8d381c3878744ded5501
#
_entry.id   5656877e083f8d381c3878744ded5501
#
_cell.length_a   1.000
_cell.length_b   1.000
_cell.length_c   1.000
_cell.angle_alpha   90.00
_cell.angle_beta   90.00
_cell.angle_gamma   90.00
#
_symmetry.space_group_name_H-M   'P 1'
#
loop_
_entity.id
_entity.type
_entity.pdbx_description
1 polymer ?
#
loop_
_entity_poly.entity_id
_entity_poly.type
_entity_poly.pdbx_seq_one_letter_code
_entity_poly.pdbx_strand_id
1 'polypeptide(L)'
;GSIGTASMAVETGLIKVREPETEVVLDVPSGIIRTKVHVKNSKAESVSILNVPSFLYQENCLQPVMYADGKEKTIAFDIAFGGSFFALVDADRIGLELVPENVEKITELGMKLRSRINENISVKHPYLDIATVDLVEFYSSHIKNPKADLRNCVIFGGAQADRSPCGTGTSAKMAALYAKGKLGLNTEFTYESITGALFKGRVVSEVNLGGQKAIIPEITGSAYITGMNTWILDDEDPLEDGFLLENTAL
;
A
#
# COMPACT_ATOMS: atom_id res chain seq x y z
N GLY A 1 -1.53 0.39 -8.85
CA GLY A 1 -2.10 -0.04 -10.13
C GLY A 1 -3.39 0.69 -10.46
N SER A 2 -4.49 0.48 -9.69
CA SER A 2 -5.84 0.93 -10.07
C SER A 2 -5.98 2.43 -10.33
N ILE A 3 -5.34 3.30 -9.53
CA ILE A 3 -5.30 4.75 -9.75
C ILE A 3 -4.68 5.07 -11.11
N GLY A 4 -3.50 4.48 -11.40
CA GLY A 4 -2.81 4.69 -12.67
C GLY A 4 -3.61 4.18 -13.86
N THR A 5 -4.21 3.00 -13.77
CA THR A 5 -5.04 2.41 -14.83
C THR A 5 -6.26 3.28 -15.15
N ALA A 6 -6.97 3.76 -14.12
CA ALA A 6 -8.13 4.62 -14.32
C ALA A 6 -7.73 5.99 -14.91
N SER A 7 -6.63 6.59 -14.44
CA SER A 7 -6.10 7.84 -15.03
C SER A 7 -5.73 7.65 -16.51
N MET A 8 -5.02 6.55 -16.82
CA MET A 8 -4.62 6.22 -18.18
C MET A 8 -5.84 6.02 -19.08
N ALA A 9 -6.85 5.27 -18.64
CA ALA A 9 -8.06 5.02 -19.43
C ALA A 9 -8.80 6.32 -19.81
N VAL A 10 -8.83 7.30 -18.90
CA VAL A 10 -9.40 8.63 -19.15
C VAL A 10 -8.52 9.42 -20.12
N GLU A 11 -7.23 9.56 -19.86
CA GLU A 11 -6.36 10.47 -20.61
C GLU A 11 -5.97 9.96 -21.99
N THR A 12 -6.04 8.64 -22.24
CA THR A 12 -5.79 8.05 -23.57
C THR A 12 -7.05 7.90 -24.41
N GLY A 13 -8.23 8.27 -23.87
CA GLY A 13 -9.49 8.14 -24.59
C GLY A 13 -10.00 6.71 -24.75
N LEU A 14 -9.50 5.76 -23.97
CA LEU A 14 -10.00 4.38 -23.98
C LEU A 14 -11.46 4.28 -23.53
N ILE A 15 -11.94 5.25 -22.77
CA ILE A 15 -13.31 5.32 -22.28
C ILE A 15 -13.90 6.69 -22.59
N LYS A 16 -15.24 6.75 -22.63
CA LYS A 16 -15.96 8.02 -22.78
C LYS A 16 -15.91 8.82 -21.49
N VAL A 17 -15.26 9.96 -21.53
CA VAL A 17 -15.07 10.85 -20.38
C VAL A 17 -16.30 11.72 -20.14
N ARG A 18 -16.63 11.95 -18.86
CA ARG A 18 -17.59 12.93 -18.36
C ARG A 18 -16.93 13.80 -17.30
N GLU A 19 -17.14 15.10 -17.39
CA GLU A 19 -16.71 16.05 -16.36
C GLU A 19 -17.90 16.42 -15.45
N PRO A 20 -17.67 16.68 -14.19
CA PRO A 20 -16.38 16.68 -13.46
C PRO A 20 -15.95 15.31 -12.96
N GLU A 21 -16.76 14.25 -13.14
CA GLU A 21 -16.49 12.92 -12.61
C GLU A 21 -16.83 11.84 -13.65
N THR A 22 -15.91 10.88 -13.80
CA THR A 22 -16.06 9.69 -14.63
C THR A 22 -15.88 8.45 -13.78
N GLU A 23 -16.86 7.55 -13.78
CA GLU A 23 -16.71 6.23 -13.16
C GLU A 23 -15.94 5.32 -14.12
N VAL A 24 -14.90 4.63 -13.58
CA VAL A 24 -14.15 3.59 -14.27
C VAL A 24 -14.24 2.31 -13.44
N VAL A 25 -14.74 1.26 -14.09
CA VAL A 25 -14.84 -0.07 -13.46
C VAL A 25 -13.67 -0.91 -13.98
N LEU A 26 -12.88 -1.42 -13.05
CA LEU A 26 -11.72 -2.24 -13.34
C LEU A 26 -12.00 -3.69 -12.91
N ASP A 27 -11.74 -4.63 -13.80
CA ASP A 27 -11.68 -6.06 -13.47
C ASP A 27 -10.22 -6.42 -13.21
N VAL A 28 -9.93 -6.77 -11.97
CA VAL A 28 -8.58 -7.06 -11.49
C VAL A 28 -8.56 -8.40 -10.75
N PRO A 29 -7.40 -9.02 -10.51
CA PRO A 29 -7.32 -10.33 -9.84
C PRO A 29 -8.03 -10.43 -8.50
N SER A 30 -8.18 -9.32 -7.78
CA SER A 30 -8.93 -9.25 -6.51
C SER A 30 -10.43 -9.02 -6.67
N GLY A 31 -10.94 -8.94 -7.92
CA GLY A 31 -12.35 -8.70 -8.25
C GLY A 31 -12.62 -7.33 -8.86
N ILE A 32 -13.89 -6.92 -8.84
CA ILE A 32 -14.32 -5.65 -9.47
C ILE A 32 -14.02 -4.46 -8.56
N ILE A 33 -13.25 -3.53 -9.06
CA ILE A 33 -12.96 -2.25 -8.40
C ILE A 33 -13.68 -1.12 -9.14
N ARG A 34 -14.50 -0.35 -8.41
CA ARG A 34 -15.13 0.87 -8.92
C ARG A 34 -14.31 2.07 -8.48
N THR A 35 -13.91 2.87 -9.46
CA THR A 35 -13.14 4.09 -9.23
C THR A 35 -13.92 5.31 -9.70
N LYS A 36 -13.69 6.45 -9.05
CA LYS A 36 -14.19 7.76 -9.46
C LYS A 36 -13.00 8.60 -9.87
N VAL A 37 -12.94 8.93 -11.15
CA VAL A 37 -11.91 9.81 -11.70
C VAL A 37 -12.45 11.23 -11.73
N HIS A 38 -11.80 12.14 -11.00
CA HIS A 38 -12.09 13.56 -11.06
C HIS A 38 -11.40 14.13 -12.29
N VAL A 39 -12.21 14.64 -13.23
CA VAL A 39 -11.74 15.06 -14.54
C VAL A 39 -11.94 16.56 -14.72
N LYS A 40 -10.91 17.22 -15.24
CA LYS A 40 -10.95 18.63 -15.62
C LYS A 40 -10.13 18.86 -16.87
N ASN A 41 -10.72 19.51 -17.87
CA ASN A 41 -10.09 19.74 -19.17
C ASN A 41 -9.55 18.43 -19.79
N SER A 42 -10.35 17.37 -19.74
CA SER A 42 -10.01 16.02 -20.22
C SER A 42 -8.81 15.38 -19.53
N LYS A 43 -8.34 15.90 -18.40
CA LYS A 43 -7.27 15.35 -17.56
C LYS A 43 -7.83 14.74 -16.29
N ALA A 44 -7.25 13.61 -15.89
CA ALA A 44 -7.49 12.99 -14.59
C ALA A 44 -6.70 13.74 -13.49
N GLU A 45 -7.38 14.62 -12.74
CA GLU A 45 -6.75 15.33 -11.62
C GLU A 45 -6.48 14.41 -10.43
N SER A 46 -7.41 13.50 -10.16
CA SER A 46 -7.29 12.49 -9.10
C SER A 46 -8.24 11.32 -9.34
N VAL A 47 -7.97 10.21 -8.68
CA VAL A 47 -8.79 9.00 -8.68
C VAL A 47 -9.08 8.59 -7.25
N SER A 48 -10.37 8.44 -6.93
CA SER A 48 -10.84 7.91 -5.65
C SER A 48 -11.30 6.46 -5.80
N ILE A 49 -10.91 5.62 -4.86
CA ILE A 49 -11.22 4.18 -4.83
C ILE A 49 -11.81 3.85 -3.46
N LEU A 50 -12.99 3.22 -3.44
CA LEU A 50 -13.44 2.52 -2.24
C LEU A 50 -12.70 1.19 -2.16
N ASN A 51 -11.91 1.04 -1.10
CA ASN A 51 -11.13 -0.17 -0.90
C ASN A 51 -11.94 -1.22 -0.11
N VAL A 52 -11.38 -2.43 -0.02
CA VAL A 52 -11.98 -3.54 0.72
C VAL A 52 -12.11 -3.24 2.21
N PRO A 53 -13.00 -3.94 2.95
CA PRO A 53 -13.06 -3.84 4.39
C PRO A 53 -11.69 -4.06 5.02
N SER A 54 -11.24 -3.06 5.79
CA SER A 54 -9.90 -3.01 6.38
C SER A 54 -9.99 -2.99 7.89
N PHE A 55 -9.09 -3.68 8.59
CA PHE A 55 -9.17 -3.88 10.04
C PHE A 55 -7.80 -4.01 10.70
N LEU A 56 -7.73 -3.64 11.98
CA LEU A 56 -6.60 -3.95 12.84
C LEU A 56 -6.76 -5.41 13.31
N TYR A 57 -5.78 -6.25 12.95
CA TYR A 57 -5.80 -7.69 13.27
C TYR A 57 -5.21 -7.96 14.65
N GLN A 58 -4.02 -7.43 14.90
CA GLN A 58 -3.31 -7.59 16.17
C GLN A 58 -2.42 -6.38 16.44
N GLU A 59 -2.39 -5.92 17.68
CA GLU A 59 -1.55 -4.79 18.08
C GLU A 59 -0.44 -5.19 19.04
N ASN A 60 0.60 -4.35 19.10
CA ASN A 60 1.74 -4.49 19.99
C ASN A 60 2.46 -5.83 19.84
N CYS A 61 2.57 -6.36 18.61
CA CYS A 61 3.41 -7.51 18.31
C CYS A 61 4.88 -7.16 18.50
N LEU A 62 5.68 -8.14 18.89
CA LEU A 62 7.11 -7.99 19.08
C LEU A 62 7.85 -9.08 18.31
N GLN A 63 8.89 -8.70 17.57
CA GLN A 63 9.74 -9.66 16.85
C GLN A 63 11.20 -9.27 16.95
N PRO A 64 12.09 -10.17 17.41
CA PRO A 64 13.52 -9.96 17.34
C PRO A 64 14.01 -10.08 15.89
N VAL A 65 14.83 -9.12 15.47
CA VAL A 65 15.39 -9.05 14.10
C VAL A 65 16.87 -8.71 14.19
N MET A 66 17.69 -9.41 13.42
CA MET A 66 19.11 -9.13 13.29
C MET A 66 19.34 -7.93 12.37
N TYR A 67 19.96 -6.90 12.90
CA TYR A 67 20.36 -5.70 12.16
C TYR A 67 21.67 -5.92 11.38
N ALA A 68 21.95 -5.02 10.43
CA ALA A 68 23.18 -5.06 9.63
C ALA A 68 24.47 -4.95 10.48
N ASP A 69 24.39 -4.33 11.65
CA ASP A 69 25.51 -4.20 12.60
C ASP A 69 25.76 -5.48 13.44
N GLY A 70 25.07 -6.56 13.13
CA GLY A 70 25.16 -7.85 13.83
C GLY A 70 24.45 -7.88 15.20
N LYS A 71 23.71 -6.84 15.57
CA LYS A 71 22.94 -6.81 16.82
C LYS A 71 21.50 -7.21 16.58
N GLU A 72 20.99 -8.04 17.49
CA GLU A 72 19.56 -8.34 17.54
C GLU A 72 18.81 -7.23 18.28
N LYS A 73 17.73 -6.73 17.69
CA LYS A 73 16.83 -5.76 18.33
C LYS A 73 15.39 -6.23 18.18
N THR A 74 14.59 -6.02 19.21
CA THR A 74 13.16 -6.30 19.17
C THR A 74 12.43 -5.13 18.54
N ILE A 75 11.68 -5.41 17.46
CA ILE A 75 10.83 -4.44 16.76
C ILE A 75 9.39 -4.64 17.22
N ALA A 76 8.74 -3.53 17.61
CA ALA A 76 7.31 -3.50 17.91
C ALA A 76 6.53 -3.07 16.66
N PHE A 77 5.41 -3.73 16.40
CA PHE A 77 4.56 -3.45 15.25
C PHE A 77 3.12 -3.86 15.51
N ASP A 78 2.20 -3.35 14.70
CA ASP A 78 0.84 -3.83 14.62
C ASP A 78 0.67 -4.66 13.34
N ILE A 79 -0.29 -5.59 13.33
CA ILE A 79 -0.73 -6.28 12.11
C ILE A 79 -2.10 -5.75 11.74
N ALA A 80 -2.26 -5.26 10.51
CA ALA A 80 -3.52 -4.76 9.98
C ALA A 80 -3.75 -5.26 8.56
N PHE A 81 -5.01 -5.35 8.16
CA PHE A 81 -5.44 -5.73 6.82
C PHE A 81 -6.01 -4.53 6.07
N GLY A 82 -5.58 -4.33 4.82
CA GLY A 82 -6.06 -3.28 3.93
C GLY A 82 -6.21 -3.76 2.48
N GLY A 83 -6.35 -5.09 2.29
CA GLY A 83 -6.33 -5.78 1.00
C GLY A 83 -5.23 -6.84 0.95
N SER A 84 -4.24 -6.73 1.83
CA SER A 84 -3.26 -7.73 2.26
C SER A 84 -2.97 -7.47 3.73
N PHE A 85 -2.28 -8.41 4.42
CA PHE A 85 -1.78 -8.14 5.76
C PHE A 85 -0.48 -7.35 5.73
N PHE A 86 -0.42 -6.34 6.58
CA PHE A 86 0.71 -5.43 6.78
C PHE A 86 1.24 -5.53 8.20
N ALA A 87 2.56 -5.54 8.35
CA ALA A 87 3.20 -5.17 9.60
C ALA A 87 3.44 -3.66 9.59
N LEU A 88 2.81 -2.93 10.51
CA LEU A 88 2.89 -1.47 10.64
C LEU A 88 3.92 -1.12 11.71
N VAL A 89 5.08 -0.62 11.30
CA VAL A 89 6.23 -0.32 12.16
C VAL A 89 6.40 1.18 12.33
N ASP A 90 6.49 1.63 13.56
CA ASP A 90 6.84 3.02 13.89
C ASP A 90 8.36 3.20 13.70
N ALA A 91 8.73 3.86 12.60
CA ALA A 91 10.12 4.10 12.22
C ALA A 91 10.84 5.04 13.20
N ASP A 92 10.12 5.97 13.83
CA ASP A 92 10.66 6.93 14.78
C ASP A 92 11.18 6.20 16.03
N ARG A 93 10.46 5.17 16.48
CA ARG A 93 10.85 4.37 17.66
C ARG A 93 12.11 3.55 17.46
N ILE A 94 12.43 3.20 16.23
CA ILE A 94 13.62 2.41 15.91
C ILE A 94 14.75 3.26 15.33
N GLY A 95 14.55 4.59 15.24
CA GLY A 95 15.53 5.53 14.71
C GLY A 95 15.80 5.35 13.21
N LEU A 96 14.79 4.92 12.44
CA LEU A 96 14.89 4.72 11.00
C LEU A 96 14.28 5.92 10.27
N GLU A 97 15.12 6.74 9.64
CA GLU A 97 14.65 7.88 8.85
C GLU A 97 14.15 7.42 7.49
N LEU A 98 12.90 7.79 7.15
CA LEU A 98 12.25 7.43 5.88
C LEU A 98 12.62 8.42 4.78
N VAL A 99 13.82 8.29 4.25
CA VAL A 99 14.35 9.08 3.13
C VAL A 99 14.88 8.17 2.02
N PRO A 100 14.88 8.61 0.75
CA PRO A 100 15.34 7.78 -0.37
C PRO A 100 16.77 7.24 -0.18
N GLU A 101 17.64 7.98 0.47
CA GLU A 101 19.03 7.62 0.75
C GLU A 101 19.15 6.38 1.67
N ASN A 102 18.11 6.11 2.45
CA ASN A 102 18.05 4.97 3.36
C ASN A 102 17.27 3.76 2.79
N VAL A 103 16.86 3.80 1.52
CA VAL A 103 15.96 2.77 0.94
C VAL A 103 16.51 1.36 1.08
N GLU A 104 17.81 1.15 0.92
CA GLU A 104 18.45 -0.17 1.08
C GLU A 104 18.31 -0.70 2.51
N LYS A 105 18.56 0.15 3.52
CA LYS A 105 18.40 -0.22 4.94
C LYS A 105 16.96 -0.52 5.29
N ILE A 106 16.02 0.30 4.76
CA ILE A 106 14.58 0.14 4.98
C ILE A 106 14.13 -1.19 4.38
N THR A 107 14.56 -1.49 3.16
CA THR A 107 14.21 -2.70 2.43
C THR A 107 14.78 -3.95 3.11
N GLU A 108 16.07 -3.94 3.45
CA GLU A 108 16.71 -5.07 4.16
C GLU A 108 16.00 -5.38 5.47
N LEU A 109 15.73 -4.34 6.28
CA LEU A 109 15.04 -4.51 7.57
C LEU A 109 13.62 -5.02 7.37
N GLY A 110 12.89 -4.48 6.38
CA GLY A 110 11.52 -4.89 6.05
C GLY A 110 11.45 -6.35 5.64
N MET A 111 12.36 -6.81 4.78
CA MET A 111 12.42 -8.20 4.34
C MET A 111 12.75 -9.17 5.48
N LYS A 112 13.74 -8.83 6.31
CA LYS A 112 14.09 -9.64 7.50
C LYS A 112 12.92 -9.71 8.48
N LEU A 113 12.28 -8.58 8.76
CA LEU A 113 11.12 -8.54 9.67
C LEU A 113 9.96 -9.38 9.11
N ARG A 114 9.63 -9.24 7.80
CA ARG A 114 8.58 -10.02 7.15
C ARG A 114 8.80 -11.53 7.26
N SER A 115 10.03 -11.99 6.98
CA SER A 115 10.38 -13.41 7.11
C SER A 115 10.16 -13.90 8.53
N ARG A 116 10.70 -13.18 9.51
CA ARG A 116 10.58 -13.55 10.93
C ARG A 116 9.13 -13.54 11.44
N ILE A 117 8.30 -12.60 10.95
CA ILE A 117 6.87 -12.58 11.28
C ILE A 117 6.19 -13.84 10.75
N ASN A 118 6.38 -14.19 9.49
CA ASN A 118 5.73 -15.34 8.87
C ASN A 118 6.22 -16.69 9.43
N GLU A 119 7.43 -16.74 9.99
CA GLU A 119 7.95 -17.92 10.71
C GLU A 119 7.27 -18.11 12.08
N ASN A 120 6.86 -17.02 12.75
CA ASN A 120 6.49 -17.06 14.17
C ASN A 120 5.05 -16.64 14.46
N ILE A 121 4.38 -15.95 13.54
CA ILE A 121 3.03 -15.41 13.74
C ILE A 121 2.11 -15.91 12.62
N SER A 122 1.03 -16.58 13.00
CA SER A 122 0.00 -17.00 12.07
C SER A 122 -1.08 -15.93 11.96
N VAL A 123 -1.38 -15.50 10.75
CA VAL A 123 -2.52 -14.62 10.44
C VAL A 123 -3.53 -15.38 9.58
N LYS A 124 -4.80 -14.99 9.64
CA LYS A 124 -5.83 -15.55 8.78
C LYS A 124 -6.95 -14.53 8.54
N HIS A 125 -7.25 -14.28 7.29
CA HIS A 125 -8.42 -13.48 6.93
C HIS A 125 -9.71 -14.27 7.19
N PRO A 126 -10.81 -13.63 7.69
CA PRO A 126 -12.05 -14.35 8.04
C PRO A 126 -12.69 -15.11 6.88
N TYR A 127 -12.55 -14.64 5.64
CA TYR A 127 -13.26 -15.16 4.46
C TYR A 127 -12.37 -15.47 3.25
N LEU A 128 -11.15 -14.93 3.21
CA LEU A 128 -10.22 -15.11 2.09
C LEU A 128 -9.10 -16.08 2.48
N ASP A 129 -8.57 -16.80 1.51
CA ASP A 129 -7.40 -17.66 1.71
C ASP A 129 -6.11 -16.83 1.71
N ILE A 130 -6.01 -15.96 2.71
CA ILE A 130 -4.84 -15.09 2.97
C ILE A 130 -4.37 -15.38 4.39
N ALA A 131 -3.16 -15.92 4.51
CA ALA A 131 -2.58 -16.41 5.76
C ALA A 131 -1.13 -15.96 5.99
N THR A 132 -0.66 -14.96 5.25
CA THR A 132 0.70 -14.41 5.35
C THR A 132 0.69 -12.90 5.50
N VAL A 133 1.71 -12.37 6.18
CA VAL A 133 2.01 -10.93 6.18
C VAL A 133 2.94 -10.67 5.00
N ASP A 134 2.38 -10.05 3.94
CA ASP A 134 3.10 -9.90 2.68
C ASP A 134 3.89 -8.60 2.59
N LEU A 135 3.52 -7.60 3.39
CA LEU A 135 4.07 -6.26 3.32
C LEU A 135 4.49 -5.74 4.70
N VAL A 136 5.56 -4.96 4.72
CA VAL A 136 5.98 -4.18 5.88
C VAL A 136 5.86 -2.70 5.56
N GLU A 137 5.08 -1.98 6.36
CA GLU A 137 4.93 -0.53 6.25
C GLU A 137 5.66 0.13 7.41
N PHE A 138 6.72 0.85 7.10
CA PHE A 138 7.35 1.76 8.04
C PHE A 138 6.65 3.13 7.96
N TYR A 139 6.26 3.69 9.10
CA TYR A 139 5.64 5.01 9.16
C TYR A 139 6.37 5.92 10.15
N SER A 140 6.30 7.22 9.91
CA SER A 140 6.97 8.25 10.71
C SER A 140 6.08 9.48 10.86
N SER A 141 6.24 10.18 11.98
CA SER A 141 5.69 11.51 12.20
C SER A 141 6.52 12.63 11.54
N HIS A 142 7.75 12.33 11.08
CA HIS A 142 8.61 13.27 10.40
C HIS A 142 8.21 13.40 8.93
N ILE A 143 7.26 14.31 8.67
CA ILE A 143 6.77 14.65 7.33
C ILE A 143 7.66 15.71 6.67
N LYS A 144 7.72 15.70 5.32
CA LYS A 144 8.31 16.81 4.53
C LYS A 144 7.24 17.74 3.98
N ASN A 145 6.09 17.19 3.60
CA ASN A 145 4.96 17.97 3.12
C ASN A 145 4.07 18.38 4.30
N PRO A 146 3.86 19.68 4.57
CA PRO A 146 3.07 20.16 5.71
C PRO A 146 1.58 19.80 5.62
N LYS A 147 1.12 19.24 4.49
CA LYS A 147 -0.25 18.74 4.30
C LYS A 147 -0.41 17.29 4.72
N ALA A 148 0.67 16.58 5.01
CA ALA A 148 0.62 15.19 5.42
C ALA A 148 0.45 15.06 6.93
N ASP A 149 -0.26 14.03 7.37
CA ASP A 149 -0.38 13.65 8.78
C ASP A 149 0.76 12.74 9.20
N LEU A 150 1.15 11.82 8.32
CA LEU A 150 2.26 10.89 8.52
C LEU A 150 2.99 10.66 7.18
N ARG A 151 4.17 10.06 7.28
CA ARG A 151 4.99 9.62 6.15
C ARG A 151 5.20 8.11 6.21
N ASN A 152 5.30 7.44 5.04
CA ASN A 152 5.56 6.00 4.99
C ASN A 152 6.56 5.57 3.91
N CYS A 153 6.98 4.31 4.08
CA CYS A 153 7.63 3.51 3.05
C CYS A 153 7.12 2.07 3.20
N VAL A 154 6.56 1.52 2.13
CA VAL A 154 6.05 0.14 2.10
C VAL A 154 7.03 -0.75 1.36
N ILE A 155 7.41 -1.87 1.99
CA ILE A 155 8.27 -2.91 1.41
C ILE A 155 7.44 -4.13 1.07
N PHE A 156 7.59 -4.64 -0.16
CA PHE A 156 6.81 -5.74 -0.72
C PHE A 156 7.61 -6.57 -1.73
N GLY A 157 7.00 -7.67 -2.20
CA GLY A 157 7.55 -8.53 -3.25
C GLY A 157 8.95 -9.06 -2.92
N GLY A 158 9.83 -9.04 -3.89
CA GLY A 158 11.24 -9.43 -3.77
C GLY A 158 12.14 -8.24 -3.41
N ALA A 159 11.84 -7.52 -2.32
CA ALA A 159 12.61 -6.36 -1.83
C ALA A 159 12.36 -5.05 -2.60
N GLN A 160 11.12 -4.78 -3.02
CA GLN A 160 10.74 -3.50 -3.60
C GLN A 160 10.24 -2.51 -2.54
N ALA A 161 10.59 -1.22 -2.71
CA ALA A 161 10.00 -0.12 -1.97
C ALA A 161 8.97 0.61 -2.84
N ASP A 162 7.75 0.82 -2.31
CA ASP A 162 6.71 1.56 -3.02
C ASP A 162 7.07 3.04 -3.12
N ARG A 163 6.95 3.60 -4.32
CA ARG A 163 7.13 5.04 -4.56
C ARG A 163 5.93 5.86 -4.12
N SER A 164 4.75 5.23 -4.08
CA SER A 164 3.50 5.82 -3.61
C SER A 164 3.31 5.57 -2.12
N PRO A 165 2.33 6.24 -1.46
CA PRO A 165 1.95 5.89 -0.09
C PRO A 165 1.33 4.51 0.06
N CYS A 166 1.11 3.75 -1.02
CA CYS A 166 0.43 2.47 -1.08
C CYS A 166 -1.07 2.55 -0.71
N GLY A 167 -1.98 2.20 -1.62
CA GLY A 167 -3.42 2.29 -1.35
C GLY A 167 -3.89 1.31 -0.28
N THR A 168 -3.43 0.06 -0.35
CA THR A 168 -3.75 -0.97 0.65
C THR A 168 -3.03 -0.73 1.98
N GLY A 169 -1.80 -0.22 1.96
CA GLY A 169 -1.06 0.20 3.16
C GLY A 169 -1.74 1.38 3.86
N THR A 170 -2.12 2.42 3.11
CA THR A 170 -2.91 3.54 3.65
C THR A 170 -4.21 3.05 4.30
N SER A 171 -4.90 2.08 3.68
CA SER A 171 -6.13 1.49 4.22
C SER A 171 -5.88 0.72 5.52
N ALA A 172 -4.83 -0.09 5.58
CA ALA A 172 -4.41 -0.82 6.78
C ALA A 172 -4.03 0.15 7.92
N LYS A 173 -3.29 1.22 7.59
CA LYS A 173 -2.93 2.25 8.56
C LYS A 173 -4.15 2.99 9.10
N MET A 174 -5.07 3.39 8.24
CA MET A 174 -6.32 4.04 8.65
C MET A 174 -7.16 3.12 9.55
N ALA A 175 -7.24 1.82 9.24
CA ALA A 175 -7.94 0.86 10.08
C ALA A 175 -7.31 0.75 11.47
N ALA A 176 -5.98 0.74 11.57
CA ALA A 176 -5.27 0.76 12.84
C ALA A 176 -5.49 2.06 13.62
N LEU A 177 -5.46 3.22 12.94
CA LEU A 177 -5.74 4.52 13.56
C LEU A 177 -7.19 4.62 14.05
N TYR A 178 -8.15 4.13 13.26
CA TYR A 178 -9.57 4.11 13.62
C TYR A 178 -9.83 3.21 14.84
N ALA A 179 -9.29 1.99 14.83
CA ALA A 179 -9.44 1.06 15.94
C ALA A 179 -8.85 1.62 17.27
N LYS A 180 -7.77 2.42 17.15
CA LYS A 180 -7.13 3.09 18.30
C LYS A 180 -7.76 4.44 18.67
N GLY A 181 -8.88 4.83 18.04
CA GLY A 181 -9.58 6.11 18.29
C GLY A 181 -8.80 7.37 17.86
N LYS A 182 -7.80 7.21 16.98
CA LYS A 182 -6.96 8.31 16.47
C LYS A 182 -7.43 8.87 15.14
N LEU A 183 -8.38 8.23 14.48
CA LEU A 183 -9.00 8.68 13.25
C LEU A 183 -10.52 8.46 13.36
N GLY A 184 -11.32 9.45 12.98
CA GLY A 184 -12.78 9.37 13.02
C GLY A 184 -13.40 9.04 11.67
N LEU A 185 -14.72 8.75 11.66
CA LEU A 185 -15.51 8.67 10.44
C LEU A 185 -15.46 10.00 9.68
N ASN A 186 -15.36 9.92 8.36
CA ASN A 186 -15.31 11.06 7.44
C ASN A 186 -14.19 12.09 7.72
N THR A 187 -13.21 11.74 8.56
CA THR A 187 -12.03 12.57 8.78
C THR A 187 -11.00 12.28 7.70
N GLU A 188 -10.46 13.32 7.06
CA GLU A 188 -9.38 13.18 6.08
C GLU A 188 -8.08 12.79 6.78
N PHE A 189 -7.34 11.87 6.18
CA PHE A 189 -6.01 11.45 6.56
C PHE A 189 -5.10 11.55 5.33
N THR A 190 -4.02 12.29 5.42
CA THR A 190 -3.09 12.48 4.31
C THR A 190 -1.77 11.75 4.60
N TYR A 191 -1.41 10.83 3.73
CA TYR A 191 -0.20 10.05 3.83
C TYR A 191 0.82 10.50 2.78
N GLU A 192 2.05 10.79 3.22
CA GLU A 192 3.19 11.10 2.37
C GLU A 192 4.04 9.85 2.17
N SER A 193 4.45 9.55 0.94
CA SER A 193 5.42 8.47 0.68
C SER A 193 6.86 8.93 0.89
N ILE A 194 7.78 7.96 0.86
CA ILE A 194 9.23 8.23 0.89
C ILE A 194 9.69 9.17 -0.23
N THR A 195 8.98 9.21 -1.37
CA THR A 195 9.27 10.08 -2.51
C THR A 195 8.59 11.45 -2.42
N GLY A 196 7.71 11.67 -1.42
CA GLY A 196 6.93 12.90 -1.26
C GLY A 196 5.57 12.90 -1.98
N ALA A 197 5.17 11.79 -2.64
CA ALA A 197 3.84 11.67 -3.19
C ALA A 197 2.79 11.58 -2.07
N LEU A 198 1.58 12.12 -2.31
CA LEU A 198 0.51 12.15 -1.33
C LEU A 198 -0.66 11.27 -1.76
N PHE A 199 -1.20 10.51 -0.82
CA PHE A 199 -2.56 9.97 -0.89
C PHE A 199 -3.41 10.59 0.21
N LYS A 200 -4.69 10.82 -0.11
CA LYS A 200 -5.71 11.17 0.86
C LYS A 200 -6.56 9.95 1.14
N GLY A 201 -6.84 9.73 2.42
CA GLY A 201 -7.71 8.68 2.87
C GLY A 201 -8.88 9.23 3.68
N ARG A 202 -10.01 8.52 3.67
CA ARG A 202 -11.18 8.82 4.49
C ARG A 202 -11.86 7.53 4.90
N VAL A 203 -12.24 7.42 6.18
CA VAL A 203 -13.07 6.31 6.65
C VAL A 203 -14.53 6.61 6.30
N VAL A 204 -15.09 5.91 5.31
CA VAL A 204 -16.46 6.16 4.82
C VAL A 204 -17.49 5.55 5.76
N SER A 205 -17.25 4.33 6.21
CA SER A 205 -18.18 3.63 7.11
C SER A 205 -17.46 2.60 7.97
N GLU A 206 -18.09 2.21 9.05
CA GLU A 206 -17.74 1.06 9.86
C GLU A 206 -18.57 -0.14 9.42
N VAL A 207 -17.97 -1.32 9.39
CA VAL A 207 -18.62 -2.59 9.07
C VAL A 207 -18.16 -3.69 10.01
N ASN A 208 -18.93 -4.77 10.11
CA ASN A 208 -18.53 -5.98 10.83
C ASN A 208 -18.07 -7.04 9.82
N LEU A 209 -16.86 -7.55 10.00
CA LEU A 209 -16.26 -8.57 9.15
C LEU A 209 -15.98 -9.83 10.00
N GLY A 210 -16.90 -10.80 9.99
CA GLY A 210 -16.70 -12.04 10.74
C GLY A 210 -16.58 -11.86 12.26
N GLY A 211 -17.30 -10.88 12.84
CA GLY A 211 -17.20 -10.52 14.24
C GLY A 211 -16.13 -9.48 14.55
N GLN A 212 -15.30 -9.11 13.59
CA GLN A 212 -14.25 -8.12 13.74
C GLN A 212 -14.72 -6.74 13.25
N LYS A 213 -14.41 -5.69 14.01
CA LYS A 213 -14.65 -4.30 13.64
C LYS A 213 -13.73 -3.92 12.49
N ALA A 214 -14.30 -3.51 11.36
CA ALA A 214 -13.60 -3.10 10.16
C ALA A 214 -14.12 -1.76 9.64
N ILE A 215 -13.38 -1.13 8.76
CA ILE A 215 -13.74 0.11 8.08
C ILE A 215 -13.80 -0.09 6.57
N ILE A 216 -14.60 0.73 5.89
CA ILE A 216 -14.52 0.92 4.44
C ILE A 216 -13.71 2.21 4.19
N PRO A 217 -12.45 2.09 3.76
CA PRO A 217 -11.65 3.27 3.44
C PRO A 217 -11.85 3.71 2.00
N GLU A 218 -11.91 5.02 1.77
CA GLU A 218 -11.77 5.64 0.47
C GLU A 218 -10.36 6.21 0.35
N ILE A 219 -9.66 5.90 -0.73
CA ILE A 219 -8.31 6.39 -1.00
C ILE A 219 -8.33 7.21 -2.28
N THR A 220 -7.77 8.41 -2.23
CA THR A 220 -7.65 9.31 -3.38
C THR A 220 -6.18 9.63 -3.65
N GLY A 221 -5.78 9.47 -4.91
CA GLY A 221 -4.43 9.78 -5.35
C GLY A 221 -4.42 10.21 -6.81
N SER A 222 -3.25 10.56 -7.33
CA SER A 222 -3.04 10.93 -8.73
C SER A 222 -1.96 10.05 -9.37
N ALA A 223 -2.00 9.96 -10.70
CA ALA A 223 -0.98 9.29 -11.50
C ALA A 223 -0.75 10.07 -12.79
N TYR A 224 0.42 9.86 -13.38
CA TYR A 224 0.85 10.55 -14.60
C TYR A 224 1.29 9.54 -15.65
N ILE A 225 0.94 9.76 -16.91
CA ILE A 225 1.44 8.97 -18.03
C ILE A 225 2.90 9.38 -18.25
N THR A 226 3.81 8.41 -18.17
CA THR A 226 5.26 8.64 -18.33
C THR A 226 5.81 8.09 -19.65
N GLY A 227 4.98 7.30 -20.37
CA GLY A 227 5.39 6.74 -21.66
C GLY A 227 4.30 5.90 -22.30
N MET A 228 4.47 5.63 -23.58
CA MET A 228 3.72 4.66 -24.37
C MET A 228 4.72 3.72 -25.00
N ASN A 229 4.51 2.40 -24.88
CA ASN A 229 5.41 1.40 -25.39
C ASN A 229 4.67 0.43 -26.30
N THR A 230 5.35 -0.03 -27.37
CA THR A 230 4.89 -1.14 -28.18
C THR A 230 5.78 -2.34 -27.90
N TRP A 231 5.19 -3.42 -27.48
CA TRP A 231 5.88 -4.69 -27.24
C TRP A 231 5.54 -5.65 -28.37
N ILE A 232 6.51 -6.40 -28.83
CA ILE A 232 6.35 -7.40 -29.88
C ILE A 232 6.65 -8.74 -29.25
N LEU A 233 5.74 -9.71 -29.42
CA LEU A 233 6.00 -11.11 -29.17
C LEU A 233 6.37 -11.74 -30.52
N ASP A 234 7.43 -12.50 -30.55
CA ASP A 234 7.91 -13.21 -31.72
C ASP A 234 7.84 -14.71 -31.42
N ASP A 235 7.01 -15.42 -32.15
CA ASP A 235 6.80 -16.88 -31.98
C ASP A 235 8.06 -17.71 -32.15
N GLU A 236 9.12 -17.14 -32.74
CA GLU A 236 10.44 -17.79 -32.91
C GLU A 236 11.37 -17.48 -31.72
N ASP A 237 10.98 -16.58 -30.78
CA ASP A 237 11.76 -16.30 -29.58
C ASP A 237 11.60 -17.44 -28.56
N PRO A 238 12.65 -18.22 -28.26
CA PRO A 238 12.55 -19.30 -27.25
C PRO A 238 12.30 -18.80 -25.84
N LEU A 239 12.30 -17.48 -25.60
CA LEU A 239 12.06 -16.83 -24.32
C LEU A 239 10.79 -15.96 -24.34
N GLU A 240 9.86 -16.20 -25.27
CA GLU A 240 8.64 -15.41 -25.44
C GLU A 240 7.79 -15.29 -24.15
N ASP A 241 7.77 -16.34 -23.32
CA ASP A 241 7.10 -16.37 -22.00
C ASP A 241 7.90 -15.66 -20.89
N GLY A 242 9.09 -15.14 -21.20
CA GLY A 242 9.99 -14.54 -20.23
C GLY A 242 10.75 -15.57 -19.40
N PHE A 243 11.65 -15.10 -18.56
CA PHE A 243 12.42 -15.94 -17.63
C PHE A 243 12.82 -15.13 -16.40
N LEU A 244 13.01 -15.84 -15.28
CA LEU A 244 13.55 -15.29 -14.06
C LEU A 244 14.89 -15.98 -13.76
N LEU A 245 15.93 -15.19 -13.56
CA LEU A 245 17.16 -15.67 -12.93
C LEU A 245 17.01 -15.41 -11.43
N GLU A 246 16.62 -16.44 -10.69
CA GLU A 246 16.54 -16.34 -9.24
C GLU A 246 17.95 -16.26 -8.65
N ASN A 247 18.25 -15.14 -7.99
CA ASN A 247 19.37 -15.09 -7.07
C ASN A 247 18.96 -15.84 -5.80
N THR A 248 19.29 -17.11 -5.68
CA THR A 248 19.05 -17.95 -4.50
C THR A 248 19.95 -17.61 -3.32
N ALA A 249 20.64 -16.48 -3.35
CA ALA A 249 21.55 -16.00 -2.30
C ALA A 249 21.12 -14.62 -1.78
N LEU A 250 20.10 -14.61 -0.91
CA LEU A 250 19.90 -13.57 0.09
C LEU A 250 19.45 -14.22 1.39
#